data_1898084a52d1f5daffbfd450b267aef5
#
_entry.id   1898084a52d1f5daffbfd450b267aef5
#
_cell.length_a   1.000
_cell.length_b   1.000
_cell.length_c   1.000
_cell.angle_alpha   90.00
_cell.angle_beta   90.00
_cell.angle_gamma   90.00
#
_symmetry.space_group_name_H-M   'P 1'
#
loop_
_entity.id
_entity.type
_entity.pdbx_description
1 polymer ?
#
loop_
_entity_poly.entity_id
_entity_poly.type
_entity_poly.pdbx_seq_one_letter_code
_entity_poly.pdbx_strand_id
1 'polypeptide(L)'
;ILGVKKVSHLGIPCQEINNDKSTFHKLIKKIREVKPDLVLTHSTICKHRDHKNTSVLVEEACWKCSENILEELGKPWVVPSVMAFEILDAFENPDYVVDITEFYETKCRAMDVYNSQRGIIPGIEQYLDGISKVRGYSIGPNVRGEAFKRLGNKPLEI
;
A
#
# COMPACT_ATOMS: atom_id res chain seq x y z
N ILE A 1 -9.42 -15.38 -0.36
CA ILE A 1 -8.07 -15.95 -0.35
C ILE A 1 -7.24 -15.27 0.74
N LEU A 2 -7.13 -13.93 0.73
CA LEU A 2 -6.29 -13.17 1.68
C LEU A 2 -6.96 -12.84 3.02
N GLY A 3 -8.16 -13.32 3.30
CA GLY A 3 -8.86 -13.05 4.56
C GLY A 3 -9.35 -11.62 4.75
N VAL A 4 -9.45 -10.82 3.67
CA VAL A 4 -9.96 -9.43 3.72
C VAL A 4 -11.39 -9.44 4.24
N LYS A 5 -11.65 -8.66 5.30
CA LYS A 5 -12.96 -8.60 5.97
C LYS A 5 -13.94 -7.66 5.28
N LYS A 6 -13.44 -6.55 4.73
CA LYS A 6 -14.27 -5.51 4.08
C LYS A 6 -13.54 -4.89 2.91
N VAL A 7 -14.23 -4.73 1.79
CA VAL A 7 -13.75 -4.00 0.62
C VAL A 7 -14.63 -2.77 0.42
N SER A 8 -14.02 -1.63 0.10
CA SER A 8 -14.73 -0.39 -0.24
C SER A 8 -14.07 0.24 -1.47
N HIS A 9 -14.86 0.83 -2.34
CA HIS A 9 -14.39 1.49 -3.54
C HIS A 9 -14.76 2.98 -3.50
N LEU A 10 -13.81 3.84 -3.90
CA LEU A 10 -14.08 5.27 -4.08
C LEU A 10 -14.72 5.58 -5.43
N GLY A 11 -14.79 4.59 -6.33
CA GLY A 11 -15.43 4.70 -7.64
C GLY A 11 -14.68 5.62 -8.62
N ILE A 12 -13.35 5.71 -8.49
CA ILE A 12 -12.52 6.53 -9.37
C ILE A 12 -11.98 5.62 -10.48
N PRO A 13 -12.22 5.95 -11.77
CA PRO A 13 -11.69 5.17 -12.89
C PRO A 13 -10.16 5.18 -12.94
N CYS A 14 -9.60 4.16 -13.60
CA CYS A 14 -8.16 4.09 -13.87
C CYS A 14 -7.71 5.30 -14.70
N GLN A 15 -6.55 5.85 -14.40
CA GLN A 15 -5.96 7.08 -14.96
C GLN A 15 -6.65 8.39 -14.54
N GLU A 16 -7.65 8.34 -13.69
CA GLU A 16 -8.38 9.51 -13.20
C GLU A 16 -8.12 9.81 -11.72
N ILE A 17 -7.21 9.08 -11.06
CA ILE A 17 -6.85 9.37 -9.68
C ILE A 17 -6.05 10.68 -9.65
N ASN A 18 -6.66 11.72 -9.08
CA ASN A 18 -6.06 13.04 -8.92
C ASN A 18 -6.07 13.44 -7.43
N ASN A 19 -5.07 14.21 -7.04
CA ASN A 19 -5.04 14.86 -5.72
C ASN A 19 -5.90 16.13 -5.75
N ASP A 20 -7.21 15.95 -5.90
CA ASP A 20 -8.22 17.00 -5.81
C ASP A 20 -8.97 16.97 -4.48
N LYS A 21 -9.62 18.07 -4.13
CA LYS A 21 -10.35 18.23 -2.88
C LYS A 21 -11.42 17.15 -2.68
N SER A 22 -12.14 16.75 -3.73
CA SER A 22 -13.22 15.75 -3.64
C SER A 22 -12.67 14.37 -3.28
N THR A 23 -11.65 13.92 -4.01
CA THR A 23 -10.96 12.63 -3.76
C THR A 23 -10.32 12.62 -2.39
N PHE A 24 -9.65 13.71 -2.02
CA PHE A 24 -9.01 13.88 -0.72
C PHE A 24 -10.01 13.79 0.44
N HIS A 25 -11.15 14.49 0.36
CA HIS A 25 -12.20 14.43 1.38
C HIS A 25 -12.82 13.03 1.50
N LYS A 26 -13.07 12.33 0.38
CA LYS A 26 -13.55 10.94 0.41
C LYS A 26 -12.60 10.03 1.18
N LEU A 27 -11.29 10.22 0.97
CA LEU A 27 -10.27 9.40 1.63
C LEU A 27 -10.17 9.73 3.13
N ILE A 28 -10.15 11.01 3.53
CA ILE A 28 -10.19 11.42 4.95
C ILE A 28 -11.40 10.80 5.65
N LYS A 29 -12.58 10.93 5.04
CA LYS A 29 -13.81 10.35 5.59
C LYS A 29 -13.66 8.84 5.81
N LYS A 30 -13.09 8.13 4.82
CA LYS A 30 -12.88 6.68 4.91
C LYS A 30 -11.88 6.31 6.00
N ILE A 31 -10.78 7.02 6.14
CA ILE A 31 -9.78 6.79 7.20
C ILE A 31 -10.41 7.02 8.59
N ARG A 32 -11.14 8.12 8.77
CA ARG A 32 -11.83 8.41 10.04
C ARG A 32 -12.95 7.42 10.39
N GLU A 33 -13.61 6.85 9.37
CA GLU A 33 -14.61 5.79 9.55
C GLU A 33 -13.97 4.46 9.97
N VAL A 34 -12.88 4.07 9.30
CA VAL A 34 -12.21 2.77 9.51
C VAL A 34 -11.32 2.78 10.74
N LYS A 35 -10.69 3.92 11.04
CA LYS A 35 -9.73 4.12 12.14
C LYS A 35 -8.59 3.09 12.13
N PRO A 36 -7.81 3.01 11.04
CA PRO A 36 -6.78 2.00 10.91
C PRO A 36 -5.58 2.29 11.83
N ASP A 37 -4.96 1.25 12.34
CA ASP A 37 -3.67 1.32 13.04
C ASP A 37 -2.50 1.35 12.06
N LEU A 38 -2.66 0.71 10.91
CA LEU A 38 -1.69 0.67 9.82
C LEU A 38 -2.38 0.94 8.50
N VAL A 39 -1.80 1.84 7.70
CA VAL A 39 -2.18 2.06 6.30
C VAL A 39 -1.04 1.60 5.41
N LEU A 40 -1.34 0.71 4.47
CA LEU A 40 -0.43 0.32 3.40
C LEU A 40 -0.88 1.00 2.11
N THR A 41 0.06 1.62 1.41
CA THR A 41 -0.21 2.34 0.16
C THR A 41 0.86 2.09 -0.90
N HIS A 42 0.63 2.58 -2.09
CA HIS A 42 1.60 2.57 -3.17
C HIS A 42 2.82 3.42 -2.85
N SER A 43 3.87 3.28 -3.66
CA SER A 43 5.08 4.11 -3.57
C SER A 43 5.10 5.18 -4.67
N THR A 44 5.69 6.34 -4.35
CA THR A 44 5.94 7.42 -5.32
C THR A 44 6.99 7.07 -6.37
N ILE A 45 7.83 6.05 -6.14
CA ILE A 45 8.81 5.59 -7.14
C ILE A 45 8.16 4.76 -8.26
N CYS A 46 6.95 4.23 -8.06
CA CYS A 46 6.25 3.42 -9.04
C CYS A 46 6.03 4.20 -10.35
N LYS A 47 6.24 3.54 -11.49
CA LYS A 47 6.05 4.16 -12.83
C LYS A 47 4.61 4.50 -13.13
N HIS A 48 3.66 3.77 -12.57
CA HIS A 48 2.24 3.99 -12.83
C HIS A 48 1.75 5.30 -12.18
N ARG A 49 1.14 6.16 -13.01
CA ARG A 49 0.65 7.48 -12.57
C ARG A 49 -0.29 7.39 -11.36
N ASP A 50 -1.28 6.50 -11.42
CA ASP A 50 -2.27 6.38 -10.36
C ASP A 50 -1.65 5.90 -9.05
N HIS A 51 -0.62 5.04 -9.12
CA HIS A 51 0.09 4.60 -7.93
C HIS A 51 0.83 5.75 -7.25
N LYS A 52 1.49 6.62 -8.03
CA LYS A 52 2.14 7.83 -7.51
C LYS A 52 1.13 8.77 -6.86
N ASN A 53 0.03 9.05 -7.57
CA ASN A 53 -1.00 9.94 -7.08
C ASN A 53 -1.67 9.38 -5.82
N THR A 54 -1.94 8.07 -5.79
CA THR A 54 -2.47 7.40 -4.60
C THR A 54 -1.51 7.50 -3.42
N SER A 55 -0.20 7.32 -3.64
CA SER A 55 0.80 7.43 -2.57
C SER A 55 0.77 8.81 -1.91
N VAL A 56 0.85 9.87 -2.72
CA VAL A 56 0.83 11.25 -2.21
C VAL A 56 -0.48 11.56 -1.50
N LEU A 57 -1.60 11.18 -2.12
CA LEU A 57 -2.94 11.42 -1.60
C LEU A 57 -3.17 10.73 -0.25
N VAL A 58 -2.73 9.48 -0.12
CA VAL A 58 -2.89 8.69 1.12
C VAL A 58 -2.00 9.24 2.24
N GLU A 59 -0.75 9.58 1.94
CA GLU A 59 0.16 10.15 2.93
C GLU A 59 -0.38 11.47 3.50
N GLU A 60 -0.82 12.38 2.63
CA GLU A 60 -1.42 13.65 3.03
C GLU A 60 -2.73 13.44 3.81
N ALA A 61 -3.59 12.53 3.36
CA ALA A 61 -4.86 12.25 4.03
C ALA A 61 -4.66 11.62 5.42
N CYS A 62 -3.68 10.74 5.59
CA CYS A 62 -3.34 10.16 6.89
C CYS A 62 -2.83 11.23 7.88
N TRP A 63 -2.07 12.21 7.40
CA TRP A 63 -1.68 13.35 8.22
C TRP A 63 -2.89 14.25 8.55
N LYS A 64 -3.65 14.65 7.53
CA LYS A 64 -4.78 15.58 7.67
C LYS A 64 -5.94 15.02 8.51
N CYS A 65 -6.18 13.71 8.48
CA CYS A 65 -7.27 13.10 9.24
C CYS A 65 -7.07 13.19 10.77
N SER A 66 -5.86 13.49 11.25
CA SER A 66 -5.57 13.70 12.67
C SER A 66 -5.94 15.09 13.19
N GLU A 67 -6.13 16.06 12.30
CA GLU A 67 -6.44 17.44 12.68
C GLU A 67 -7.92 17.61 13.07
N ASN A 68 -8.18 18.50 14.03
CA ASN A 68 -9.55 18.83 14.47
C ASN A 68 -10.21 19.85 13.54
N ILE A 69 -10.30 19.50 12.27
CA ILE A 69 -10.97 20.25 11.20
C ILE A 69 -11.81 19.30 10.35
N LEU A 70 -12.65 19.82 9.46
CA LEU A 70 -13.51 19.01 8.57
C LEU A 70 -14.38 18.04 9.38
N GLU A 71 -15.12 18.57 10.36
CA GLU A 71 -15.96 17.77 11.28
C GLU A 71 -17.03 16.98 10.53
N GLU A 72 -17.50 17.50 9.39
CA GLU A 72 -18.45 16.84 8.50
C GLU A 72 -17.93 15.51 7.91
N LEU A 73 -16.61 15.28 7.94
CA LEU A 73 -15.97 14.05 7.48
C LEU A 73 -15.72 13.02 8.60
N GLY A 74 -16.20 13.31 9.82
CA GLY A 74 -16.08 12.46 10.99
C GLY A 74 -15.03 12.94 12.00
N LYS A 75 -14.98 12.26 13.16
CA LYS A 75 -14.04 12.61 14.26
C LYS A 75 -12.60 12.38 13.83
N PRO A 76 -11.65 13.26 14.25
CA PRO A 76 -10.23 13.09 14.01
C PRO A 76 -9.72 11.71 14.40
N TRP A 77 -8.78 11.20 13.61
CA TRP A 77 -8.10 9.94 13.86
C TRP A 77 -6.61 10.06 13.55
N VAL A 78 -5.77 9.66 14.48
CA VAL A 78 -4.32 9.56 14.27
C VAL A 78 -4.01 8.18 13.74
N VAL A 79 -3.50 8.08 12.51
CA VAL A 79 -3.00 6.82 11.95
C VAL A 79 -1.61 6.56 12.52
N PRO A 80 -1.41 5.50 13.31
CA PRO A 80 -0.12 5.24 13.96
C PRO A 80 1.01 4.95 12.98
N SER A 81 0.73 4.25 11.89
CA SER A 81 1.73 3.88 10.90
C SER A 81 1.20 3.95 9.47
N VAL A 82 2.02 4.52 8.58
CA VAL A 82 1.75 4.53 7.13
C VAL A 82 2.99 3.98 6.43
N MET A 83 2.81 2.98 5.57
CA MET A 83 3.91 2.35 4.85
C MET A 83 3.58 2.22 3.36
N ALA A 84 4.58 2.44 2.52
CA ALA A 84 4.52 2.13 1.10
C ALA A 84 5.06 0.73 0.83
N PHE A 85 4.42 0.00 -0.10
CA PHE A 85 4.87 -1.30 -0.57
C PHE A 85 5.43 -1.23 -2.00
N GLU A 86 6.23 -2.22 -2.36
CA GLU A 86 6.76 -2.39 -3.72
C GLU A 86 5.72 -3.03 -4.64
N ILE A 87 5.74 -2.64 -5.93
CA ILE A 87 4.98 -3.30 -6.98
C ILE A 87 5.94 -3.76 -8.07
N LEU A 88 6.34 -2.86 -8.98
CA LEU A 88 7.27 -3.16 -10.08
C LEU A 88 8.62 -2.48 -9.90
N ASP A 89 8.66 -1.39 -9.18
CA ASP A 89 9.87 -0.63 -8.90
C ASP A 89 10.31 -0.93 -7.46
N ALA A 90 11.50 -1.52 -7.32
CA ALA A 90 12.05 -1.94 -6.05
C ALA A 90 12.65 -0.75 -5.28
N PHE A 91 12.48 -0.73 -3.96
CA PHE A 91 13.18 0.24 -3.11
C PHE A 91 14.68 -0.02 -3.11
N GLU A 92 15.48 1.02 -3.27
CA GLU A 92 16.94 0.90 -3.07
C GLU A 92 17.24 0.53 -1.61
N ASN A 93 16.58 1.21 -0.67
CA ASN A 93 16.76 1.03 0.77
C ASN A 93 15.39 0.94 1.43
N PRO A 94 14.79 -0.25 1.59
CA PRO A 94 13.56 -0.44 2.35
C PRO A 94 13.81 -0.25 3.84
N ASP A 95 12.81 0.23 4.57
CA ASP A 95 12.91 0.38 6.03
C ASP A 95 12.58 -0.94 6.74
N TYR A 96 11.74 -1.77 6.13
CA TYR A 96 11.32 -3.06 6.67
C TYR A 96 11.30 -4.12 5.57
N VAL A 97 11.65 -5.34 5.96
CA VAL A 97 11.40 -6.54 5.16
C VAL A 97 10.63 -7.53 6.05
N VAL A 98 9.48 -7.94 5.58
CA VAL A 98 8.60 -8.88 6.29
C VAL A 98 8.78 -10.27 5.69
N ASP A 99 9.00 -11.27 6.54
CA ASP A 99 8.99 -12.69 6.14
C ASP A 99 7.58 -13.10 5.75
N ILE A 100 7.41 -13.47 4.49
CA ILE A 100 6.15 -13.96 3.93
C ILE A 100 6.24 -15.42 3.48
N THR A 101 7.25 -16.16 3.91
CA THR A 101 7.54 -17.51 3.42
C THR A 101 6.31 -18.41 3.51
N GLU A 102 5.64 -18.42 4.65
CA GLU A 102 4.43 -19.23 4.87
C GLU A 102 3.22 -18.77 4.04
N PHE A 103 3.22 -17.51 3.60
CA PHE A 103 2.10 -16.88 2.87
C PHE A 103 2.37 -16.72 1.38
N TYR A 104 3.58 -17.04 0.91
CA TYR A 104 3.98 -16.79 -0.47
C TYR A 104 3.07 -17.49 -1.48
N GLU A 105 2.75 -18.75 -1.27
CA GLU A 105 1.82 -19.50 -2.12
C GLU A 105 0.40 -18.91 -2.12
N THR A 106 -0.02 -18.36 -0.99
CA THR A 106 -1.31 -17.66 -0.89
C THR A 106 -1.30 -16.36 -1.69
N LYS A 107 -0.19 -15.62 -1.68
CA LYS A 107 0.03 -14.45 -2.52
C LYS A 107 -0.05 -14.79 -4.01
N CYS A 108 0.64 -15.85 -4.44
CA CYS A 108 0.60 -16.31 -5.84
C CYS A 108 -0.82 -16.65 -6.27
N ARG A 109 -1.55 -17.44 -5.48
CA ARG A 109 -2.96 -17.79 -5.74
C ARG A 109 -3.87 -16.56 -5.80
N ALA A 110 -3.60 -15.53 -4.99
CA ALA A 110 -4.35 -14.28 -5.04
C ALA A 110 -4.12 -13.52 -6.35
N MET A 111 -2.88 -13.53 -6.86
CA MET A 111 -2.57 -12.95 -8.18
C MET A 111 -3.24 -13.71 -9.32
N ASP A 112 -3.37 -15.01 -9.24
CA ASP A 112 -4.00 -15.87 -10.25
C ASP A 112 -5.48 -15.53 -10.49
N VAL A 113 -6.16 -14.94 -9.51
CA VAL A 113 -7.56 -14.51 -9.67
C VAL A 113 -7.70 -13.37 -10.68
N TYR A 114 -6.65 -12.57 -10.88
CA TYR A 114 -6.66 -11.42 -11.79
C TYR A 114 -6.35 -11.83 -13.24
N ASN A 115 -7.17 -12.69 -13.83
CA ASN A 115 -7.00 -13.17 -15.21
C ASN A 115 -6.83 -12.06 -16.24
N SER A 116 -7.50 -10.91 -16.03
CA SER A 116 -7.38 -9.73 -16.91
C SER A 116 -6.00 -9.11 -16.93
N GLN A 117 -5.16 -9.38 -15.93
CA GLN A 117 -3.81 -8.81 -15.81
C GLN A 117 -2.72 -9.71 -16.38
N ARG A 118 -3.00 -10.99 -16.59
CA ARG A 118 -2.00 -11.98 -17.06
C ARG A 118 -1.35 -11.63 -18.41
N GLY A 119 -2.08 -10.94 -19.29
CA GLY A 119 -1.55 -10.50 -20.60
C GLY A 119 -0.94 -9.09 -20.61
N ILE A 120 -1.13 -8.32 -19.53
CA ILE A 120 -0.73 -6.90 -19.49
C ILE A 120 0.71 -6.74 -19.01
N ILE A 121 1.15 -7.56 -18.07
CA ILE A 121 2.50 -7.51 -17.49
C ILE A 121 3.19 -8.86 -17.72
N PRO A 122 3.85 -9.06 -18.88
CA PRO A 122 4.57 -10.29 -19.16
C PRO A 122 5.66 -10.54 -18.11
N GLY A 123 5.77 -11.76 -17.62
CA GLY A 123 6.82 -12.15 -16.65
C GLY A 123 6.60 -11.67 -15.23
N ILE A 124 5.40 -11.19 -14.87
CA ILE A 124 5.11 -10.72 -13.50
C ILE A 124 5.36 -11.80 -12.46
N GLU A 125 5.05 -13.06 -12.74
CA GLU A 125 5.28 -14.18 -11.82
C GLU A 125 6.77 -14.38 -11.55
N GLN A 126 7.61 -14.31 -12.60
CA GLN A 126 9.07 -14.41 -12.48
C GLN A 126 9.64 -13.24 -11.68
N TYR A 127 9.11 -12.03 -11.90
CA TYR A 127 9.49 -10.85 -11.14
C TYR A 127 9.15 -10.99 -9.66
N LEU A 128 7.92 -11.40 -9.33
CA LEU A 128 7.48 -11.60 -7.95
C LEU A 128 8.28 -12.69 -7.24
N ASP A 129 8.58 -13.79 -7.94
CA ASP A 129 9.46 -14.84 -7.42
C ASP A 129 10.87 -14.30 -7.13
N GLY A 130 11.45 -13.58 -8.08
CA GLY A 130 12.78 -13.00 -7.96
C GLY A 130 12.89 -11.99 -6.83
N ILE A 131 11.99 -10.98 -6.79
CA ILE A 131 12.05 -9.93 -5.77
C ILE A 131 11.81 -10.47 -4.38
N SER A 132 10.89 -11.43 -4.21
CA SER A 132 10.64 -12.03 -2.90
C SER A 132 11.85 -12.78 -2.36
N LYS A 133 12.63 -13.45 -3.23
CA LYS A 133 13.90 -14.10 -2.86
C LYS A 133 14.97 -13.08 -2.48
N VAL A 134 15.11 -12.01 -3.29
CA VAL A 134 16.07 -10.94 -3.00
C VAL A 134 15.79 -10.30 -1.65
N ARG A 135 14.53 -9.97 -1.38
CA ARG A 135 14.13 -9.38 -0.11
C ARG A 135 14.27 -10.36 1.05
N GLY A 136 13.85 -11.60 0.87
CA GLY A 136 13.97 -12.65 1.90
C GLY A 136 15.42 -12.97 2.28
N TYR A 137 16.35 -12.88 1.32
CA TYR A 137 17.77 -13.13 1.59
C TYR A 137 18.36 -12.22 2.67
N SER A 138 17.85 -10.99 2.82
CA SER A 138 18.26 -10.10 3.90
C SER A 138 17.84 -10.58 5.30
N ILE A 139 16.86 -11.49 5.39
CA ILE A 139 16.39 -12.10 6.64
C ILE A 139 17.14 -13.42 6.86
N GLY A 140 17.26 -14.26 5.83
CA GLY A 140 17.93 -15.54 5.92
C GLY A 140 17.82 -16.39 4.65
N PRO A 141 18.52 -17.52 4.59
CA PRO A 141 18.46 -18.44 3.45
C PRO A 141 17.06 -19.06 3.35
N ASN A 142 16.58 -19.22 2.11
CA ASN A 142 15.26 -19.79 1.78
C ASN A 142 14.05 -19.00 2.31
N VAL A 143 14.23 -17.75 2.77
CA VAL A 143 13.14 -16.86 3.17
C VAL A 143 12.58 -16.13 1.95
N ARG A 144 11.28 -15.89 1.95
CA ARG A 144 10.57 -14.99 1.03
C ARG A 144 10.22 -13.70 1.76
N GLY A 145 10.53 -12.55 1.17
CA GLY A 145 10.30 -11.27 1.82
C GLY A 145 9.46 -10.31 0.98
N GLU A 146 8.75 -9.43 1.67
CA GLU A 146 8.16 -8.21 1.11
C GLU A 146 8.77 -6.98 1.78
N ALA A 147 9.11 -5.98 0.97
CA ALA A 147 9.73 -4.77 1.46
C ALA A 147 8.73 -3.61 1.57
N PHE A 148 8.92 -2.83 2.62
CA PHE A 148 8.11 -1.67 2.93
C PHE A 148 8.98 -0.47 3.25
N LYS A 149 8.47 0.71 2.89
CA LYS A 149 9.06 1.99 3.23
C LYS A 149 8.10 2.77 4.11
N ARG A 150 8.59 3.27 5.25
CA ARG A 150 7.79 4.11 6.13
C ARG A 150 7.53 5.47 5.48
N LEU A 151 6.30 5.95 5.56
CA LEU A 151 5.91 7.28 5.14
C LEU A 151 5.61 8.16 6.36
N GLY A 152 5.87 9.47 6.20
CA GLY A 152 5.70 10.45 7.27
C GLY A 152 6.83 10.48 8.30
N ASN A 153 6.88 11.56 9.09
CA ASN A 153 7.97 11.89 10.02
C ASN A 153 7.67 11.54 11.50
N LYS A 154 6.76 10.60 11.78
CA LYS A 154 6.53 10.21 13.16
C LYS A 154 7.70 9.38 13.71
N PRO A 155 8.22 9.71 14.90
CA PRO A 155 9.16 8.84 15.60
C PRO A 155 8.51 7.48 15.87
N LEU A 156 9.29 6.40 15.78
CA LEU A 156 8.89 5.13 16.37
C LEU A 156 8.83 5.31 17.88
N GLU A 157 7.66 5.17 18.46
CA GLU A 157 7.56 4.90 19.90
C GLU A 157 7.95 3.43 20.10
N ILE A 158 9.12 3.22 20.69
CA ILE A 158 9.67 1.89 21.01
C ILE A 158 9.19 1.53 22.41
#